data_fc77a368c96c5e568100760fdb0883aa
#
_entry.id   fc77a368c96c5e568100760fdb0883aa
#
_cell.length_a   1.000
_cell.length_b   1.000
_cell.length_c   1.000
_cell.angle_alpha   90.00
_cell.angle_beta   90.00
_cell.angle_gamma   90.00
#
_symmetry.space_group_name_H-M   'P 1'
#
loop_
_entity.id
_entity.type
_entity.pdbx_description
1 polymer ?
#
loop_
_entity_poly.entity_id
_entity_poly.type
_entity_poly.pdbx_seq_one_letter_code
_entity_poly.pdbx_strand_id
1 'polypeptide(L)'
;MLESRLDRRSSLEPAITGLRKIMAGQLRQCAPEEAAVLAWPLVCGKEVAARTRAVEFHDGCLTVEVPDATWRAQLAAFIPRYVSGFAELIGRVVQEVRFKIAISK
;
A
#
# COMPACT_ATOMS: atom_id res chain seq x y z
N MET A 1 -32.85 2.03 5.35
CA MET A 1 -31.66 2.15 6.16
C MET A 1 -30.49 1.41 5.57
N LEU A 2 -30.67 0.12 5.36
CA LEU A 2 -29.61 -0.68 4.78
C LEU A 2 -29.31 -0.25 3.35
N GLU A 3 -30.35 0.11 2.62
CA GLU A 3 -30.17 0.59 1.27
C GLU A 3 -29.34 1.86 1.24
N SER A 4 -29.60 2.76 2.17
CA SER A 4 -28.84 3.98 2.27
C SER A 4 -27.36 3.69 2.47
N ARG A 5 -27.08 2.72 3.33
CA ARG A 5 -25.70 2.37 3.62
C ARG A 5 -25.02 1.79 2.41
N LEU A 6 -25.71 0.92 1.69
CA LEU A 6 -25.18 0.34 0.47
C LEU A 6 -24.97 1.39 -0.60
N ASP A 7 -25.94 2.27 -0.73
CA ASP A 7 -25.84 3.35 -1.72
C ASP A 7 -24.66 4.23 -1.42
N ARG A 8 -24.44 4.51 -0.14
CA ARG A 8 -23.33 5.32 0.27
C ARG A 8 -22.00 4.68 -0.10
N ARG A 9 -21.91 3.35 0.09
CA ARG A 9 -20.72 2.62 -0.28
C ARG A 9 -20.48 2.69 -1.79
N SER A 10 -21.53 2.50 -2.57
CA SER A 10 -21.42 2.58 -4.01
C SER A 10 -20.99 3.97 -4.46
N SER A 11 -21.51 4.99 -3.80
CA SER A 11 -21.14 6.36 -4.14
C SER A 11 -19.68 6.64 -3.84
N LEU A 12 -19.17 6.05 -2.76
CA LEU A 12 -17.80 6.31 -2.34
C LEU A 12 -16.79 5.64 -3.26
N GLU A 13 -17.15 4.52 -3.86
CA GLU A 13 -16.20 3.80 -4.70
C GLU A 13 -15.66 4.65 -5.86
N PRO A 14 -16.51 5.32 -6.63
CA PRO A 14 -15.98 6.18 -7.68
C PRO A 14 -15.12 7.32 -7.16
N ALA A 15 -15.52 7.89 -6.02
CA ALA A 15 -14.75 8.98 -5.42
C ALA A 15 -13.39 8.50 -4.97
N ILE A 16 -13.33 7.32 -4.37
CA ILE A 16 -12.07 6.74 -3.93
C ILE A 16 -11.17 6.46 -5.11
N THR A 17 -11.74 5.94 -6.20
CA THR A 17 -10.97 5.67 -7.40
C THR A 17 -10.40 6.95 -7.98
N GLY A 18 -11.19 8.01 -8.04
CA GLY A 18 -10.73 9.29 -8.53
C GLY A 18 -9.62 9.87 -7.66
N LEU A 19 -9.78 9.74 -6.35
CA LEU A 19 -8.77 10.21 -5.41
C LEU A 19 -7.46 9.46 -5.59
N ARG A 20 -7.54 8.15 -5.80
CA ARG A 20 -6.33 7.36 -6.03
C ARG A 20 -5.61 7.80 -7.30
N LYS A 21 -6.36 8.13 -8.34
CA LYS A 21 -5.74 8.60 -9.58
C LYS A 21 -5.02 9.92 -9.38
N ILE A 22 -5.62 10.83 -8.62
CA ILE A 22 -4.99 12.10 -8.31
C ILE A 22 -3.72 11.89 -7.52
N MET A 23 -3.79 11.05 -6.48
CA MET A 23 -2.63 10.77 -5.66
C MET A 23 -1.54 10.06 -6.44
N ALA A 24 -1.92 9.15 -7.34
CA ALA A 24 -0.92 8.48 -8.17
C ALA A 24 -0.18 9.46 -9.05
N GLY A 25 -0.88 10.45 -9.61
CA GLY A 25 -0.24 11.49 -10.40
C GLY A 25 0.76 12.29 -9.60
N GLN A 26 0.40 12.63 -8.38
CA GLN A 26 1.32 13.35 -7.49
C GLN A 26 2.50 12.49 -7.09
N LEU A 27 2.25 11.22 -6.80
CA LEU A 27 3.31 10.30 -6.40
C LEU A 27 4.34 10.09 -7.51
N ARG A 28 3.90 10.13 -8.76
CA ARG A 28 4.81 9.96 -9.88
C ARG A 28 5.75 11.12 -10.07
N GLN A 29 5.45 12.25 -9.45
CA GLN A 29 6.32 13.41 -9.47
C GLN A 29 7.36 13.36 -8.36
N CYS A 30 7.20 12.44 -7.41
CA CYS A 30 8.15 12.26 -6.34
C CYS A 30 9.29 11.37 -6.79
N ALA A 31 10.39 11.40 -6.04
CA ALA A 31 11.45 10.42 -6.25
C ALA A 31 10.89 9.01 -6.04
N PRO A 32 11.40 8.00 -6.77
CA PRO A 32 10.88 6.64 -6.62
C PRO A 32 10.88 6.14 -5.17
N GLU A 33 11.89 6.52 -4.40
CA GLU A 33 11.99 6.10 -3.00
C GLU A 33 10.81 6.63 -2.19
N GLU A 34 10.51 7.91 -2.37
CA GLU A 34 9.40 8.53 -1.67
C GLU A 34 8.06 7.98 -2.16
N ALA A 35 7.93 7.82 -3.46
CA ALA A 35 6.68 7.36 -4.04
C ALA A 35 6.32 5.97 -3.52
N ALA A 36 7.30 5.08 -3.43
CA ALA A 36 7.05 3.72 -2.96
C ALA A 36 6.59 3.71 -1.51
N VAL A 37 7.24 4.49 -0.66
CA VAL A 37 6.88 4.55 0.77
C VAL A 37 5.50 5.15 0.94
N LEU A 38 5.22 6.24 0.23
CA LEU A 38 3.93 6.93 0.36
C LEU A 38 2.79 6.13 -0.24
N ALA A 39 3.07 5.29 -1.23
CA ALA A 39 2.03 4.51 -1.88
C ALA A 39 1.62 3.28 -1.08
N TRP A 40 2.45 2.84 -0.13
CA TRP A 40 2.17 1.60 0.62
C TRP A 40 0.76 1.57 1.22
N PRO A 41 0.29 2.62 1.93
CA PRO A 41 -1.06 2.56 2.49
C PRO A 41 -2.15 2.41 1.43
N LEU A 42 -1.92 2.93 0.24
CA LEU A 42 -2.90 2.82 -0.84
C LEU A 42 -2.91 1.43 -1.45
N VAL A 43 -1.78 0.75 -1.43
CA VAL A 43 -1.64 -0.58 -2.00
C VAL A 43 -2.16 -1.66 -1.07
N CYS A 44 -1.80 -1.57 0.21
CA CYS A 44 -2.12 -2.62 1.17
C CYS A 44 -3.49 -2.45 1.84
N GLY A 45 -4.04 -1.24 1.79
CA GLY A 45 -5.32 -1.01 2.41
C GLY A 45 -5.21 -0.49 3.83
N LYS A 46 -6.31 0.04 4.31
CA LYS A 46 -6.37 0.76 5.57
C LYS A 46 -5.99 -0.11 6.76
N GLU A 47 -6.50 -1.34 6.80
CA GLU A 47 -6.29 -2.19 7.97
C GLU A 47 -4.84 -2.63 8.08
N VAL A 48 -4.25 -3.01 6.97
CA VAL A 48 -2.85 -3.42 6.98
C VAL A 48 -1.97 -2.20 7.24
N ALA A 49 -2.31 -1.07 6.63
CA ALA A 49 -1.51 0.15 6.83
C ALA A 49 -1.48 0.59 8.28
N ALA A 50 -2.57 0.35 9.03
CA ALA A 50 -2.63 0.73 10.43
C ALA A 50 -1.66 -0.08 11.31
N ARG A 51 -1.25 -1.25 10.85
CA ARG A 51 -0.39 -2.15 11.63
C ARG A 51 1.01 -2.28 11.07
N THR A 52 1.27 -1.68 9.92
CA THR A 52 2.56 -1.82 9.24
C THR A 52 3.09 -0.45 8.88
N ARG A 53 4.34 -0.42 8.43
CA ARG A 53 4.95 0.84 8.08
C ARG A 53 6.03 0.62 7.03
N ALA A 54 5.89 1.28 5.89
CA ALA A 54 6.93 1.27 4.87
C ALA A 54 8.04 2.20 5.34
N VAL A 55 9.25 1.68 5.42
CA VAL A 55 10.35 2.45 6.03
C VAL A 55 11.48 2.74 5.05
N GLU A 56 11.62 1.95 4.01
CA GLU A 56 12.77 2.09 3.15
C GLU A 56 12.48 1.52 1.77
N PHE A 57 13.03 2.15 0.74
CA PHE A 57 12.97 1.62 -0.61
C PHE A 57 14.36 1.71 -1.20
N HIS A 58 14.86 0.57 -1.70
CA HIS A 58 16.20 0.52 -2.25
C HIS A 58 16.26 -0.57 -3.32
N ASP A 59 16.77 -0.20 -4.50
CA ASP A 59 16.96 -1.14 -5.61
C ASP A 59 15.70 -1.95 -5.94
N GLY A 60 14.57 -1.27 -5.98
CA GLY A 60 13.32 -1.92 -6.33
C GLY A 60 12.69 -2.71 -5.19
N CYS A 61 13.31 -2.73 -4.03
CA CYS A 61 12.80 -3.47 -2.88
C CYS A 61 12.25 -2.51 -1.84
N LEU A 62 10.97 -2.66 -1.51
CA LEU A 62 10.34 -1.88 -0.44
C LEU A 62 10.37 -2.68 0.84
N THR A 63 10.93 -2.10 1.90
CA THR A 63 10.96 -2.72 3.21
C THR A 63 9.84 -2.18 4.07
N VAL A 64 9.04 -3.08 4.63
CA VAL A 64 7.89 -2.75 5.44
C VAL A 64 8.04 -3.41 6.81
N GLU A 65 7.87 -2.63 7.86
CA GLU A 65 7.90 -3.16 9.23
C GLU A 65 6.54 -3.73 9.59
N VAL A 66 6.55 -4.89 10.25
CA VAL A 66 5.35 -5.56 10.72
C VAL A 66 5.49 -5.85 12.22
N PRO A 67 4.34 -6.05 12.92
CA PRO A 67 4.40 -6.21 14.39
C PRO A 67 5.09 -7.48 14.85
N ASP A 68 4.92 -8.58 14.12
CA ASP A 68 5.47 -9.87 14.57
C ASP A 68 5.59 -10.83 13.41
N ALA A 69 6.09 -12.03 13.70
CA ALA A 69 6.34 -13.05 12.69
C ALA A 69 5.05 -13.58 12.05
N THR A 70 3.96 -13.58 12.80
CA THR A 70 2.67 -14.02 12.26
C THR A 70 2.22 -13.08 11.17
N TRP A 71 2.31 -11.78 11.41
CA TRP A 71 1.99 -10.78 10.40
C TRP A 71 2.88 -10.92 9.17
N ARG A 72 4.18 -11.14 9.41
CA ARG A 72 5.11 -11.29 8.31
C ARG A 72 4.74 -12.47 7.42
N ALA A 73 4.43 -13.60 8.04
CA ALA A 73 4.08 -14.80 7.30
C ALA A 73 2.79 -14.61 6.50
N GLN A 74 1.79 -13.99 7.12
CA GLN A 74 0.53 -13.78 6.46
C GLN A 74 0.64 -12.81 5.28
N LEU A 75 1.37 -11.72 5.46
CA LEU A 75 1.50 -10.73 4.41
C LEU A 75 2.41 -11.19 3.27
N ALA A 76 3.34 -12.08 3.57
CA ALA A 76 4.21 -12.60 2.52
C ALA A 76 3.43 -13.29 1.41
N ALA A 77 2.30 -13.88 1.74
CA ALA A 77 1.46 -14.54 0.74
C ALA A 77 0.84 -13.54 -0.24
N PHE A 78 0.79 -12.27 0.13
CA PHE A 78 0.17 -11.25 -0.71
C PHE A 78 1.19 -10.40 -1.47
N ILE A 79 2.48 -10.73 -1.38
CA ILE A 79 3.51 -9.94 -2.05
C ILE A 79 3.24 -9.75 -3.54
N PRO A 80 2.87 -10.79 -4.31
CA PRO A 80 2.60 -10.56 -5.74
C PRO A 80 1.47 -9.57 -5.97
N ARG A 81 0.46 -9.61 -5.12
CA ARG A 81 -0.66 -8.67 -5.22
C ARG A 81 -0.19 -7.25 -4.93
N TYR A 82 0.66 -7.08 -3.94
CA TYR A 82 1.17 -5.76 -3.60
C TYR A 82 2.06 -5.21 -4.71
N VAL A 83 2.92 -6.04 -5.28
CA VAL A 83 3.76 -5.60 -6.38
C VAL A 83 2.91 -5.16 -7.57
N SER A 84 1.84 -5.91 -7.88
CA SER A 84 0.92 -5.50 -8.93
C SER A 84 0.22 -4.19 -8.60
N GLY A 85 -0.16 -4.01 -7.35
CA GLY A 85 -0.78 -2.77 -6.91
C GLY A 85 0.13 -1.57 -7.09
N PHE A 86 1.40 -1.72 -6.74
CA PHE A 86 2.37 -0.66 -6.98
C PHE A 86 2.52 -0.36 -8.46
N ALA A 87 2.55 -1.41 -9.29
CA ALA A 87 2.69 -1.21 -10.73
C ALA A 87 1.53 -0.40 -11.31
N GLU A 88 0.33 -0.63 -10.81
CA GLU A 88 -0.82 0.12 -11.26
C GLU A 88 -0.80 1.57 -10.79
N LEU A 89 -0.26 1.80 -9.61
CA LEU A 89 -0.33 3.12 -8.98
C LEU A 89 0.82 4.02 -9.38
N ILE A 90 2.04 3.50 -9.38
CA ILE A 90 3.24 4.32 -9.62
C ILE A 90 4.18 3.72 -10.67
N GLY A 91 3.72 2.72 -11.43
CA GLY A 91 4.58 2.07 -12.41
C GLY A 91 5.41 0.96 -11.78
N ARG A 92 6.22 0.33 -12.59
CA ARG A 92 6.96 -0.85 -12.15
C ARG A 92 8.25 -0.48 -11.44
N VAL A 93 8.12 0.34 -10.43
CA VAL A 93 9.26 0.78 -9.63
C VAL A 93 9.56 -0.22 -8.53
N VAL A 94 8.50 -0.74 -7.90
CA VAL A 94 8.64 -1.72 -6.81
C VAL A 94 8.62 -3.11 -7.42
N GLN A 95 9.73 -3.81 -7.30
CA GLN A 95 9.86 -5.17 -7.84
C GLN A 95 9.73 -6.21 -6.75
N GLU A 96 9.98 -5.82 -5.51
CA GLU A 96 9.94 -6.74 -4.38
C GLU A 96 9.46 -5.99 -3.15
N VAL A 97 8.71 -6.68 -2.30
CA VAL A 97 8.32 -6.16 -0.99
C VAL A 97 8.89 -7.10 0.05
N ARG A 98 9.59 -6.54 1.03
CA ARG A 98 10.20 -7.33 2.09
C ARG A 98 9.63 -6.88 3.42
N PHE A 99 9.25 -7.83 4.24
CA PHE A 99 8.71 -7.53 5.55
C PHE A 99 9.74 -7.85 6.63
N LYS A 100 9.92 -6.92 7.55
CA LYS A 100 10.77 -7.16 8.68
C LYS A 100 9.99 -6.87 9.96
N ILE A 101 10.35 -7.56 11.03
CA ILE A 101 9.67 -7.39 12.30
C ILE A 101 10.20 -6.12 12.94
N ALA A 102 9.29 -5.23 13.35
CA ALA A 102 9.66 -3.99 13.99
C ALA A 102 10.29 -4.27 15.34
N ILE A 103 11.40 -3.60 15.62
CA ILE A 103 12.06 -3.74 16.90
C ILE A 103 11.43 -2.77 17.87
N SER A 104 10.80 -3.31 18.89
CA SER A 104 10.13 -2.53 19.89
C SER A 104 11.08 -2.19 21.02
N LYS A 105 10.99 -0.99 21.48
CA LYS A 105 11.83 -0.55 22.57
C LYS A 105 11.01 -0.06 23.71
#